data_de6321a4409b51cb7f6fc5bb1d103830
#
_entry.id   de6321a4409b51cb7f6fc5bb1d103830
#
_cell.length_a   1.000
_cell.length_b   1.000
_cell.length_c   1.000
_cell.angle_alpha   90.00
_cell.angle_beta   90.00
_cell.angle_gamma   90.00
#
_symmetry.space_group_name_H-M   'P 1'
#
loop_
_entity.id
_entity.type
_entity.pdbx_description
1 polymer ?
#
loop_
_entity_poly.entity_id
_entity_poly.type
_entity_poly.pdbx_seq_one_letter_code
_entity_poly.pdbx_strand_id
1 'polypeptide(L)'
;MQSSSQLFPVALISAERRGDLVEDVYRLKPANSPDPSVELVVTRLGLVDQPDVRGIPVILLHGSFSNRRFWYSPKGIGLGPYLARAGYDVWIPEMRGHGLSARNQNYRANCVADYARFDVPAIAAFVCEQSGQIPHWMGHSLGGTTLAAALGGQXXXXXCSVGGAIRQSGQPHVLAAENSAAAMVRAAVAQVLRTCFRAAFQAWAGR
;
A
#
# COMPACT_ATOMS: atom_id res chain seq x y z
N MET A 1 -20.90 9.30 13.92
CA MET A 1 -19.76 9.60 13.03
C MET A 1 -20.07 9.01 11.67
N GLN A 2 -20.00 9.83 10.63
CA GLN A 2 -20.32 9.39 9.26
C GLN A 2 -19.17 8.56 8.70
N SER A 3 -19.48 7.47 8.00
CA SER A 3 -18.47 6.63 7.36
C SER A 3 -17.81 7.36 6.18
N SER A 4 -16.49 7.15 6.01
CA SER A 4 -15.75 7.65 4.86
C SER A 4 -15.90 6.75 3.63
N SER A 5 -16.78 5.74 3.69
CA SER A 5 -17.00 4.79 2.60
C SER A 5 -18.47 4.37 2.56
N GLN A 6 -18.96 4.09 1.37
CA GLN A 6 -20.28 3.51 1.15
C GLN A 6 -20.26 1.97 1.18
N LEU A 7 -19.05 1.37 1.08
CA LEU A 7 -18.88 -0.08 0.96
C LEU A 7 -18.96 -0.80 2.32
N PHE A 8 -18.36 -0.19 3.34
CA PHE A 8 -18.30 -0.74 4.71
C PHE A 8 -17.88 0.38 5.66
N PRO A 9 -18.01 0.20 6.98
CA PRO A 9 -17.65 1.26 7.91
C PRO A 9 -16.16 1.63 7.82
N VAL A 10 -15.90 2.91 7.62
CA VAL A 10 -14.54 3.48 7.59
C VAL A 10 -14.53 4.76 8.40
N ALA A 11 -13.56 4.87 9.31
CA ALA A 11 -13.35 6.07 10.12
C ALA A 11 -12.01 6.70 9.81
N LEU A 12 -11.99 8.01 9.57
CA LEU A 12 -10.75 8.79 9.57
C LEU A 12 -10.35 8.96 11.04
N ILE A 13 -9.27 8.30 11.46
CA ILE A 13 -8.85 8.28 12.88
C ILE A 13 -7.75 9.27 13.18
N SER A 14 -7.06 9.78 12.15
CA SER A 14 -6.04 10.80 12.31
C SER A 14 -5.85 11.53 10.98
N ALA A 15 -5.64 12.84 11.06
CA ALA A 15 -5.25 13.68 9.92
C ALA A 15 -4.19 14.65 10.43
N GLU A 16 -2.94 14.42 10.04
CA GLU A 16 -1.80 15.18 10.58
C GLU A 16 -0.96 15.79 9.46
N ARG A 17 -0.53 17.01 9.68
CA ARG A 17 0.46 17.66 8.83
C ARG A 17 1.85 17.37 9.36
N ARG A 18 2.75 16.96 8.46
CA ARG A 18 4.16 16.70 8.77
C ARG A 18 5.04 17.33 7.70
N GLY A 19 5.41 18.59 7.94
CA GLY A 19 6.15 19.39 6.95
C GLY A 19 5.27 19.70 5.74
N ASP A 20 5.71 19.28 4.57
CA ASP A 20 4.97 19.41 3.30
C ASP A 20 3.97 18.29 3.06
N LEU A 21 3.92 17.30 3.96
CA LEU A 21 3.05 16.12 3.82
C LEU A 21 1.82 16.22 4.72
N VAL A 22 0.73 15.62 4.24
CA VAL A 22 -0.48 15.33 5.02
C VAL A 22 -0.57 13.81 5.15
N GLU A 23 -0.77 13.34 6.38
CA GLU A 23 -0.93 11.92 6.70
C GLU A 23 -2.36 11.70 7.21
N ASP A 24 -3.21 11.11 6.37
CA ASP A 24 -4.58 10.74 6.73
C ASP A 24 -4.61 9.24 7.03
N VAL A 25 -5.10 8.88 8.21
CA VAL A 25 -5.12 7.48 8.67
C VAL A 25 -6.58 7.02 8.80
N TYR A 26 -6.93 5.99 8.04
CA TYR A 26 -8.28 5.41 8.00
C TYR A 26 -8.30 4.05 8.66
N ARG A 27 -9.34 3.78 9.45
CA ARG A 27 -9.60 2.45 10.00
C ARG A 27 -10.83 1.86 9.30
N LEU A 28 -10.64 0.70 8.68
CA LEU A 28 -11.62 -0.01 7.87
C LEU A 28 -12.16 -1.22 8.65
N LYS A 29 -13.49 -1.43 8.57
CA LYS A 29 -14.15 -2.63 9.11
C LYS A 29 -14.88 -3.36 7.98
N PRO A 30 -14.15 -4.10 7.12
CA PRO A 30 -14.73 -4.64 5.90
C PRO A 30 -15.70 -5.80 6.11
N ALA A 31 -15.60 -6.55 7.20
CA ALA A 31 -16.48 -7.69 7.55
C ALA A 31 -16.58 -8.75 6.45
N ASN A 32 -15.55 -8.85 5.60
CA ASN A 32 -15.51 -9.79 4.48
C ASN A 32 -14.76 -11.09 4.81
N SER A 33 -14.37 -11.29 6.08
CA SER A 33 -13.59 -12.45 6.50
C SER A 33 -14.36 -13.24 7.57
N PRO A 34 -14.03 -14.53 7.77
CA PRO A 34 -14.66 -15.33 8.83
C PRO A 34 -14.42 -14.79 10.24
N ASP A 35 -13.38 -14.00 10.44
CA ASP A 35 -13.13 -13.33 11.73
C ASP A 35 -13.71 -11.91 11.66
N PRO A 36 -14.85 -11.65 12.33
CA PRO A 36 -15.50 -10.34 12.26
C PRO A 36 -14.76 -9.25 13.08
N SER A 37 -13.77 -9.63 13.87
CA SER A 37 -12.98 -8.67 14.66
C SER A 37 -11.89 -7.99 13.87
N VAL A 38 -11.71 -8.35 12.58
CA VAL A 38 -10.66 -7.78 11.75
C VAL A 38 -10.92 -6.30 11.47
N GLU A 39 -9.95 -5.48 11.79
CA GLU A 39 -9.89 -4.07 11.40
C GLU A 39 -8.58 -3.84 10.66
N LEU A 40 -8.63 -3.08 9.57
CA LEU A 40 -7.47 -2.74 8.77
C LEU A 40 -7.21 -1.24 8.88
N VAL A 41 -5.95 -0.85 8.87
CA VAL A 41 -5.60 0.57 8.85
C VAL A 41 -4.89 0.87 7.54
N VAL A 42 -5.29 1.98 6.91
CA VAL A 42 -4.71 2.45 5.66
C VAL A 42 -4.32 3.92 5.86
N THR A 43 -3.06 4.23 5.58
CA THR A 43 -2.57 5.61 5.60
C THR A 43 -2.53 6.15 4.18
N ARG A 44 -3.12 7.32 3.95
CA ARG A 44 -3.00 8.05 2.68
C ARG A 44 -2.01 9.20 2.88
N LEU A 45 -0.98 9.26 2.04
CA LEU A 45 -0.03 10.38 2.04
C LEU A 45 -0.36 11.33 0.89
N GLY A 46 -0.42 12.61 1.21
CA GLY A 46 -0.60 13.66 0.23
C GLY A 46 0.32 14.83 0.53
N LEU A 47 0.21 15.88 -0.27
CA LEU A 47 0.94 17.12 -0.03
C LEU A 47 -0.02 18.17 0.54
N VAL A 48 0.52 19.06 1.36
CA VAL A 48 -0.20 20.25 1.80
C VAL A 48 -0.60 21.04 0.56
N ASP A 49 -1.83 21.52 0.55
CA ASP A 49 -2.41 22.29 -0.56
C ASP A 49 -2.54 21.52 -1.89
N GLN A 50 -2.47 20.18 -1.83
CA GLN A 50 -2.69 19.34 -3.01
C GLN A 50 -4.17 19.42 -3.43
N PRO A 51 -4.46 19.46 -4.75
CA PRO A 51 -5.85 19.40 -5.20
C PRO A 51 -6.55 18.10 -4.79
N ASP A 52 -7.86 18.12 -4.70
CA ASP A 52 -8.67 16.94 -4.35
C ASP A 52 -8.43 15.80 -5.34
N VAL A 53 -8.30 16.13 -6.63
CA VAL A 53 -7.97 15.15 -7.67
C VAL A 53 -6.47 14.91 -7.65
N ARG A 54 -6.08 13.72 -7.24
CA ARG A 54 -4.68 13.30 -7.17
C ARG A 54 -4.34 12.45 -8.38
N GLY A 55 -3.05 12.12 -8.50
CA GLY A 55 -2.57 11.27 -9.59
C GLY A 55 -2.95 9.80 -9.43
N ILE A 56 -2.25 8.94 -10.14
CA ILE A 56 -2.51 7.49 -10.13
C ILE A 56 -2.37 6.93 -8.72
N PRO A 57 -3.37 6.20 -8.20
CA PRO A 57 -3.24 5.60 -6.86
C PRO A 57 -2.25 4.45 -6.85
N VAL A 58 -1.34 4.48 -5.88
CA VAL A 58 -0.33 3.45 -5.67
C VAL A 58 -0.43 2.95 -4.23
N ILE A 59 -0.61 1.64 -4.07
CA ILE A 59 -0.69 0.99 -2.77
C ILE A 59 0.64 0.32 -2.46
N LEU A 60 1.23 0.65 -1.30
CA LEU A 60 2.52 0.12 -0.85
C LEU A 60 2.30 -0.86 0.31
N LEU A 61 2.45 -2.16 0.05
CA LEU A 61 2.16 -3.22 1.02
C LEU A 61 3.46 -3.74 1.66
N HIS A 62 3.51 -3.69 2.99
CA HIS A 62 4.71 -4.03 3.78
C HIS A 62 4.98 -5.55 3.82
N GLY A 63 6.16 -5.92 4.31
CA GLY A 63 6.58 -7.32 4.49
C GLY A 63 6.34 -7.84 5.90
N SER A 64 6.90 -9.03 6.18
CA SER A 64 6.82 -9.69 7.49
C SER A 64 7.42 -8.80 8.59
N PHE A 65 6.82 -8.85 9.77
CA PHE A 65 7.32 -8.17 10.97
C PHE A 65 7.56 -6.68 10.76
N SER A 66 6.76 -6.09 9.86
CA SER A 66 6.91 -4.71 9.43
C SER A 66 5.56 -3.99 9.47
N ASN A 67 5.56 -2.73 9.10
CA ASN A 67 4.37 -1.89 9.10
C ASN A 67 4.58 -0.74 8.11
N ARG A 68 3.69 0.27 8.13
CA ARG A 68 3.77 1.41 7.21
C ARG A 68 5.12 2.14 7.26
N ARG A 69 5.85 2.07 8.40
CA ARG A 69 7.13 2.77 8.56
C ARG A 69 8.27 2.19 7.71
N PHE A 70 8.04 1.03 7.09
CA PHE A 70 8.95 0.53 6.05
C PHE A 70 9.00 1.49 4.85
N TRP A 71 7.86 2.12 4.53
CA TRP A 71 7.71 2.94 3.34
C TRP A 71 8.02 4.42 3.57
N TYR A 72 8.02 4.86 4.82
CA TYR A 72 8.36 6.24 5.17
C TYR A 72 8.65 6.41 6.67
N SER A 73 9.54 7.34 6.97
CA SER A 73 9.84 7.74 8.35
C SER A 73 8.94 8.91 8.77
N PRO A 74 8.83 9.18 10.09
CA PRO A 74 8.13 10.37 10.58
C PRO A 74 8.72 11.70 10.08
N LYS A 75 9.95 11.68 9.57
CA LYS A 75 10.61 12.86 9.00
C LYS A 75 10.23 13.11 7.54
N GLY A 76 9.30 12.34 6.97
CA GLY A 76 8.88 12.50 5.59
C GLY A 76 9.90 12.00 4.56
N ILE A 77 10.72 11.02 4.95
CA ILE A 77 11.72 10.40 4.09
C ILE A 77 11.31 8.97 3.79
N GLY A 78 11.41 8.53 2.54
CA GLY A 78 11.07 7.18 2.11
C GLY A 78 10.39 7.17 0.76
N LEU A 79 10.05 5.97 0.28
CA LEU A 79 9.41 5.80 -1.02
C LEU A 79 8.01 6.44 -1.05
N GLY A 80 7.23 6.31 0.03
CA GLY A 80 5.90 6.89 0.10
C GLY A 80 5.91 8.41 -0.15
N PRO A 81 6.64 9.19 0.66
CA PRO A 81 6.78 10.63 0.41
C PRO A 81 7.37 10.99 -0.95
N TYR A 82 8.32 10.20 -1.44
CA TYR A 82 8.90 10.42 -2.77
C TYR A 82 7.81 10.34 -3.86
N LEU A 83 6.98 9.28 -3.81
CA LEU A 83 5.91 9.10 -4.78
C LEU A 83 4.83 10.18 -4.63
N ALA A 84 4.49 10.57 -3.40
CA ALA A 84 3.52 11.65 -3.17
C ALA A 84 4.00 12.97 -3.80
N ARG A 85 5.28 13.29 -3.60
CA ARG A 85 5.90 14.50 -4.22
C ARG A 85 5.99 14.39 -5.75
N ALA A 86 6.04 13.18 -6.28
CA ALA A 86 6.00 12.92 -7.73
C ALA A 86 4.57 12.94 -8.29
N GLY A 87 3.55 13.24 -7.47
CA GLY A 87 2.18 13.42 -7.91
C GLY A 87 1.30 12.20 -7.82
N TYR A 88 1.78 11.08 -7.27
CA TYR A 88 0.97 9.88 -7.08
C TYR A 88 0.06 10.01 -5.86
N ASP A 89 -1.08 9.34 -5.90
CA ASP A 89 -1.97 9.19 -4.74
C ASP A 89 -1.52 7.96 -3.95
N VAL A 90 -0.79 8.18 -2.85
CA VAL A 90 -0.06 7.12 -2.16
C VAL A 90 -0.87 6.57 -0.99
N TRP A 91 -1.08 5.24 -0.98
CA TRP A 91 -1.83 4.52 0.04
C TRP A 91 -0.95 3.44 0.67
N ILE A 92 -0.87 3.42 1.99
CA ILE A 92 0.01 2.51 2.73
C ILE A 92 -0.82 1.73 3.75
N PRO A 93 -1.36 0.57 3.34
CA PRO A 93 -2.11 -0.26 4.28
C PRO A 93 -1.19 -1.05 5.20
N GLU A 94 -1.75 -1.46 6.32
CA GLU A 94 -1.16 -2.44 7.24
C GLU A 94 -2.09 -3.65 7.28
N MET A 95 -1.56 -4.84 6.96
CA MET A 95 -2.32 -6.10 6.98
C MET A 95 -2.83 -6.39 8.40
N ARG A 96 -3.90 -7.19 8.52
CA ARG A 96 -4.47 -7.56 9.82
C ARG A 96 -3.38 -7.97 10.81
N GLY A 97 -3.44 -7.47 12.02
CA GLY A 97 -2.49 -7.78 13.09
C GLY A 97 -1.13 -7.12 12.95
N HIS A 98 -0.93 -6.20 12.00
CA HIS A 98 0.34 -5.48 11.81
C HIS A 98 0.16 -3.98 12.07
N GLY A 99 1.16 -3.38 12.67
CA GLY A 99 1.21 -1.93 12.88
C GLY A 99 -0.01 -1.40 13.62
N LEU A 100 -0.73 -0.48 12.99
CA LEU A 100 -1.96 0.09 13.55
C LEU A 100 -3.20 -0.80 13.34
N SER A 101 -3.12 -1.79 12.43
CA SER A 101 -4.20 -2.78 12.27
C SER A 101 -4.21 -3.68 13.50
N ALA A 102 -5.24 -3.52 14.34
CA ALA A 102 -5.32 -4.22 15.61
C ALA A 102 -5.23 -5.74 15.44
N ARG A 103 -4.73 -6.42 16.46
CA ARG A 103 -4.75 -7.87 16.49
C ARG A 103 -6.20 -8.34 16.58
N ASN A 104 -6.62 -9.08 15.58
CA ASN A 104 -7.93 -9.72 15.55
C ASN A 104 -7.97 -10.90 16.53
N GLN A 105 -9.15 -11.41 16.83
CA GLN A 105 -9.34 -12.49 17.82
C GLN A 105 -8.46 -13.70 17.51
N ASN A 106 -8.38 -14.07 16.23
CA ASN A 106 -7.65 -15.26 15.80
C ASN A 106 -6.28 -14.90 15.18
N TYR A 107 -5.61 -13.84 15.68
CA TYR A 107 -4.42 -13.29 15.02
C TYR A 107 -3.29 -14.31 14.83
N ARG A 108 -3.19 -15.32 15.68
CA ARG A 108 -2.16 -16.37 15.55
C ARG A 108 -2.40 -17.31 14.39
N ALA A 109 -3.64 -17.38 13.90
CA ALA A 109 -4.01 -18.19 12.74
C ALA A 109 -3.92 -17.40 11.42
N ASN A 110 -3.66 -16.10 11.47
CA ASN A 110 -3.53 -15.27 10.26
C ASN A 110 -2.45 -15.82 9.33
N CYS A 111 -2.79 -15.95 8.07
CA CYS A 111 -1.86 -16.50 7.08
C CYS A 111 -1.97 -15.70 5.76
N VAL A 112 -1.07 -16.00 4.83
CA VAL A 112 -1.01 -15.33 3.52
C VAL A 112 -2.34 -15.43 2.79
N ALA A 113 -3.03 -16.57 2.90
CA ALA A 113 -4.33 -16.76 2.26
C ALA A 113 -5.37 -15.76 2.79
N ASP A 114 -5.35 -15.45 4.10
CA ASP A 114 -6.27 -14.48 4.69
C ASP A 114 -5.99 -13.07 4.16
N TYR A 115 -4.71 -12.67 4.13
CA TYR A 115 -4.32 -11.37 3.60
C TYR A 115 -4.74 -11.24 2.13
N ALA A 116 -4.49 -12.28 1.33
CA ALA A 116 -4.77 -12.28 -0.11
C ALA A 116 -6.28 -12.27 -0.41
N ARG A 117 -7.06 -13.08 0.33
CA ARG A 117 -8.49 -13.27 0.06
C ARG A 117 -9.36 -12.16 0.64
N PHE A 118 -8.93 -11.55 1.74
CA PHE A 118 -9.80 -10.64 2.49
C PHE A 118 -9.21 -9.23 2.59
N ASP A 119 -7.93 -9.08 3.03
CA ASP A 119 -7.35 -7.75 3.24
C ASP A 119 -7.13 -7.01 1.93
N VAL A 120 -6.47 -7.65 0.96
CA VAL A 120 -6.14 -7.03 -0.32
C VAL A 120 -7.41 -6.56 -1.06
N PRO A 121 -8.47 -7.38 -1.22
CA PRO A 121 -9.68 -6.90 -1.89
C PRO A 121 -10.38 -5.75 -1.14
N ALA A 122 -10.42 -5.79 0.19
CA ALA A 122 -11.05 -4.72 0.97
C ALA A 122 -10.29 -3.39 0.79
N ILE A 123 -8.96 -3.46 0.86
CA ILE A 123 -8.10 -2.28 0.66
C ILE A 123 -8.27 -1.76 -0.77
N ALA A 124 -8.25 -2.66 -1.78
CA ALA A 124 -8.43 -2.27 -3.18
C ALA A 124 -9.76 -1.56 -3.40
N ALA A 125 -10.84 -2.12 -2.87
CA ALA A 125 -12.19 -1.56 -2.99
C ALA A 125 -12.25 -0.15 -2.39
N PHE A 126 -11.71 0.03 -1.18
CA PHE A 126 -11.67 1.32 -0.51
C PHE A 126 -10.88 2.35 -1.31
N VAL A 127 -9.67 1.98 -1.77
CA VAL A 127 -8.82 2.90 -2.54
C VAL A 127 -9.49 3.25 -3.88
N CYS A 128 -10.10 2.28 -4.57
CA CYS A 128 -10.86 2.53 -5.80
C CYS A 128 -11.99 3.53 -5.55
N GLU A 129 -12.74 3.34 -4.47
CA GLU A 129 -13.84 4.25 -4.11
C GLU A 129 -13.33 5.67 -3.85
N GLN A 130 -12.22 5.81 -3.11
CA GLN A 130 -11.70 7.12 -2.73
C GLN A 130 -11.01 7.84 -3.88
N SER A 131 -10.35 7.12 -4.78
CA SER A 131 -9.57 7.71 -5.87
C SER A 131 -10.32 7.77 -7.19
N GLY A 132 -11.38 6.99 -7.36
CA GLY A 132 -12.09 6.84 -8.62
C GLY A 132 -11.29 6.04 -9.67
N GLN A 133 -10.18 5.42 -9.29
CA GLN A 133 -9.26 4.73 -10.21
C GLN A 133 -8.84 3.38 -9.64
N ILE A 134 -8.44 2.46 -10.53
CA ILE A 134 -7.87 1.17 -10.14
C ILE A 134 -6.43 1.39 -9.66
N PRO A 135 -6.09 0.99 -8.43
CA PRO A 135 -4.75 1.26 -7.92
C PRO A 135 -3.69 0.31 -8.46
N HIS A 136 -2.47 0.82 -8.57
CA HIS A 136 -1.28 0.00 -8.75
C HIS A 136 -0.79 -0.47 -7.39
N TRP A 137 -0.20 -1.66 -7.35
CA TRP A 137 0.27 -2.27 -6.11
C TRP A 137 1.78 -2.49 -6.14
N MET A 138 2.40 -2.24 -5.01
CA MET A 138 3.81 -2.53 -4.79
C MET A 138 3.95 -3.26 -3.46
N GLY A 139 4.48 -4.47 -3.46
CA GLY A 139 4.63 -5.28 -2.25
C GLY A 139 6.09 -5.61 -1.97
N HIS A 140 6.48 -5.49 -0.70
CA HIS A 140 7.80 -5.90 -0.24
C HIS A 140 7.71 -7.27 0.45
N SER A 141 8.55 -8.23 0.04
CA SER A 141 8.69 -9.54 0.72
C SER A 141 7.32 -10.23 0.86
N LEU A 142 6.83 -10.46 2.08
CA LEU A 142 5.50 -11.04 2.34
C LEU A 142 4.39 -10.27 1.62
N GLY A 143 4.49 -8.94 1.53
CA GLY A 143 3.54 -8.14 0.77
C GLY A 143 3.51 -8.54 -0.69
N GLY A 144 4.68 -8.78 -1.31
CA GLY A 144 4.77 -9.28 -2.68
C GLY A 144 4.16 -10.68 -2.84
N THR A 145 4.44 -11.58 -1.89
CA THR A 145 3.85 -12.93 -1.86
C THR A 145 2.32 -12.86 -1.74
N THR A 146 1.84 -11.98 -0.87
CA THR A 146 0.40 -11.75 -0.66
C THR A 146 -0.27 -11.27 -1.95
N LEU A 147 0.35 -10.31 -2.64
CA LEU A 147 -0.18 -9.80 -3.91
C LEU A 147 -0.18 -10.90 -4.99
N ALA A 148 0.87 -11.71 -5.05
CA ALA A 148 0.92 -12.84 -5.99
C ALA A 148 -0.21 -13.84 -5.72
N ALA A 149 -0.46 -14.15 -4.45
CA ALA A 149 -1.55 -15.04 -4.05
C ALA A 149 -2.93 -14.44 -4.38
N ALA A 150 -3.10 -13.13 -4.16
CA ALA A 150 -4.36 -12.44 -4.48
C ALA A 150 -4.63 -12.43 -6.00
N LEU A 151 -3.59 -12.24 -6.81
CA LEU A 151 -3.71 -12.30 -8.28
C LEU A 151 -4.05 -13.71 -8.75
N GLY A 152 -3.38 -14.71 -8.19
CA GLY A 152 -3.66 -16.11 -8.53
C GLY A 152 -5.07 -16.54 -8.13
N GLY A 153 -5.59 -15.97 -7.07
CA GLY A 153 -6.97 -16.19 -6.60
C GLY A 153 -8.01 -15.28 -7.26
N GLN A 154 -7.62 -14.51 -8.26
CA GLN A 154 -8.52 -13.54 -8.94
C GLN A 154 -9.13 -12.45 -8.02
N UNK A 155 -8.42 -12.18 -7.14
CA UNK A 155 -8.88 -11.20 -6.18
C UNK A 155 -8.38 -9.79 -6.33
N UNK A 156 -7.41 -9.69 -7.44
CA UNK A 156 -7.10 -8.35 -7.56
C UNK A 156 -6.88 -8.06 -9.01
N UNK A 157 -7.31 -7.09 -9.38
CA UNK A 157 -7.15 -6.73 -10.78
C UNK A 157 -5.93 -5.92 -10.98
N UNK A 158 -5.24 -5.52 -11.23
CA UNK A 158 -3.99 -4.91 -11.59
C UNK A 158 -2.95 -4.85 -10.52
N UNK A 159 -2.16 -5.46 -10.63
CA UNK A 159 -1.11 -5.44 -9.67
C UNK A 159 0.20 -5.21 -10.28
N CYS A 160 1.12 -4.38 -9.64
CA CYS A 160 2.56 -4.28 -9.92
C CYS A 160 3.29 -4.64 -8.63
N SER A 161 4.09 -5.68 -8.62
CA SER A 161 4.87 -6.03 -7.41
C SER A 161 6.36 -5.77 -7.61
N VAL A 162 7.02 -5.31 -6.56
CA VAL A 162 8.47 -5.10 -6.52
C VAL A 162 9.09 -6.10 -5.53
N GLY A 163 10.15 -6.76 -5.93
CA GLY A 163 10.80 -7.79 -5.11
C GLY A 163 10.28 -9.19 -5.38
N GLY A 164 9.88 -9.39 -6.56
CA GLY A 164 9.23 -10.49 -7.20
C GLY A 164 8.17 -9.90 -8.09
N ALA A 165 8.59 -9.28 -9.19
CA ALA A 165 7.66 -8.68 -10.14
C ALA A 165 6.88 -9.79 -10.85
N ILE A 166 5.61 -9.95 -10.50
CA ILE A 166 4.72 -10.83 -11.23
C ILE A 166 3.95 -9.97 -12.22
N ARG A 167 4.26 -10.15 -13.47
CA ARG A 167 3.50 -9.55 -14.58
C ARG A 167 2.34 -10.47 -14.91
N GLN A 168 1.14 -9.93 -14.89
CA GLN A 168 0.02 -10.63 -15.50
C GLN A 168 0.10 -10.40 -17.03
N SER A 169 0.42 -11.45 -17.78
CA SER A 169 0.40 -11.44 -19.22
C SER A 169 -1.02 -11.73 -19.69
N GLY A 170 -1.66 -10.84 -20.37
CA GLY A 170 -2.93 -11.17 -20.99
C GLY A 170 -3.90 -10.06 -21.37
N GLN A 171 -3.44 -8.83 -21.61
CA GLN A 171 -4.30 -7.83 -22.25
C GLN A 171 -3.45 -6.87 -23.09
N PRO A 172 -3.58 -6.86 -24.42
CA PRO A 172 -2.66 -6.11 -25.28
C PRO A 172 -2.93 -4.60 -25.42
N HIS A 173 -3.97 -4.06 -24.82
CA HIS A 173 -4.36 -2.67 -25.10
C HIS A 173 -3.97 -1.64 -24.01
N VAL A 174 -3.27 -2.04 -22.96
CA VAL A 174 -2.90 -1.14 -21.87
C VAL A 174 -1.43 -0.70 -21.97
N LEU A 175 -0.69 -1.20 -22.95
CA LEU A 175 0.77 -1.07 -23.02
C LEU A 175 1.30 0.33 -23.39
N ALA A 176 0.48 1.19 -23.99
CA ALA A 176 0.98 2.49 -24.47
C ALA A 176 1.05 3.56 -23.37
N ALA A 177 0.16 3.50 -22.39
CA ALA A 177 0.16 4.43 -21.25
C ALA A 177 1.01 3.94 -20.07
N GLU A 178 1.34 2.64 -20.04
CA GLU A 178 2.12 2.03 -18.96
C GLU A 178 3.61 2.38 -18.98
N ASN A 179 4.12 2.80 -20.14
CA ASN A 179 5.57 2.87 -20.33
C ASN A 179 6.24 4.01 -19.56
N SER A 180 5.58 5.14 -19.35
CA SER A 180 6.20 6.24 -18.61
C SER A 180 6.04 6.09 -17.08
N ALA A 181 4.85 5.79 -16.60
CA ALA A 181 4.62 5.65 -15.16
C ALA A 181 5.34 4.41 -14.58
N ALA A 182 5.26 3.27 -15.27
CA ALA A 182 5.95 2.05 -14.83
C ALA A 182 7.47 2.21 -14.92
N ALA A 183 7.99 2.93 -15.91
CA ALA A 183 9.41 3.23 -16.02
C ALA A 183 9.86 4.18 -14.90
N MET A 184 9.06 5.19 -14.57
CA MET A 184 9.34 6.12 -13.47
C MET A 184 9.30 5.40 -12.11
N VAL A 185 8.31 4.53 -11.89
CA VAL A 185 8.23 3.73 -10.66
C VAL A 185 9.44 2.79 -10.57
N ARG A 186 9.80 2.11 -11.67
CA ARG A 186 11.00 1.25 -11.70
C ARG A 186 12.27 2.05 -11.41
N ALA A 187 12.41 3.24 -12.00
CA ALA A 187 13.57 4.11 -11.77
C ALA A 187 13.63 4.59 -10.31
N ALA A 188 12.49 5.03 -9.77
CA ALA A 188 12.39 5.47 -8.38
C ALA A 188 12.72 4.33 -7.40
N VAL A 189 12.16 3.14 -7.65
CA VAL A 189 12.42 1.95 -6.83
C VAL A 189 13.90 1.56 -6.93
N ALA A 190 14.45 1.54 -8.14
CA ALA A 190 15.87 1.21 -8.34
C ALA A 190 16.78 2.22 -7.63
N GLN A 191 16.40 3.48 -7.61
CA GLN A 191 17.15 4.52 -6.90
C GLN A 191 17.05 4.36 -5.38
N VAL A 192 15.84 4.12 -4.86
CA VAL A 192 15.64 3.89 -3.42
C VAL A 192 16.38 2.61 -2.98
N LEU A 193 16.28 1.53 -3.76
CA LEU A 193 16.98 0.29 -3.45
C LEU A 193 18.49 0.49 -3.45
N ARG A 194 19.03 1.17 -4.46
CA ARG A 194 20.48 1.50 -4.50
C ARG A 194 20.91 2.29 -3.28
N THR A 195 20.10 3.29 -2.88
CA THR A 195 20.41 4.12 -1.70
C THR A 195 20.35 3.31 -0.41
N CYS A 196 19.28 2.50 -0.25
CA CYS A 196 19.11 1.67 0.94
C CYS A 196 20.18 0.57 1.03
N PHE A 197 20.48 -0.11 -0.10
CA PHE A 197 21.52 -1.12 -0.13
C PHE A 197 22.91 -0.53 0.12
N ARG A 198 23.18 0.64 -0.43
CA ARG A 198 24.45 1.33 -0.20
C ARG A 198 24.63 1.71 1.27
N ALA A 199 23.59 2.27 1.88
CA ALA A 199 23.58 2.62 3.30
C ALA A 199 23.74 1.38 4.19
N ALA A 200 22.99 0.32 3.89
CA ALA A 200 23.06 -0.94 4.63
C ALA A 200 24.43 -1.60 4.48
N PHE A 201 25.00 -1.61 3.27
CA PHE A 201 26.31 -2.17 3.00
C PHE A 201 27.42 -1.38 3.72
N GLN A 202 27.33 -0.05 3.72
CA GLN A 202 28.30 0.80 4.45
C GLN A 202 28.22 0.57 5.94
N ALA A 203 27.00 0.44 6.50
CA ALA A 203 26.81 0.14 7.92
C ALA A 203 27.32 -1.25 8.29
N TRP A 204 27.25 -2.23 7.37
CA TRP A 204 27.78 -3.59 7.59
C TRP A 204 29.30 -3.62 7.45
N ALA A 205 29.85 -2.96 6.45
CA ALA A 205 31.29 -2.96 6.17
C ALA A 205 32.11 -2.15 7.18
N GLY A 206 31.45 -1.28 7.96
CA GLY A 206 32.11 -0.46 8.99
C GLY A 206 32.17 -1.11 10.39
N ARG A 207 31.82 -2.41 10.50
CA ARG A 207 31.91 -3.17 11.77
C ARG A 207 32.93 -4.29 11.70
#